data_a350d3c7d174aec7763db8a64307cadc
#
_entry.id   a350d3c7d174aec7763db8a64307cadc
#
_cell.length_a   1.000
_cell.length_b   1.000
_cell.length_c   1.000
_cell.angle_alpha   90.00
_cell.angle_beta   90.00
_cell.angle_gamma   90.00
#
_symmetry.space_group_name_H-M   'P 1'
#
loop_
_entity.id
_entity.type
_entity.pdbx_description
1 polymer ?
#
loop_
_entity_poly.entity_id
_entity_poly.type
_entity_poly.pdbx_seq_one_letter_code
_entity_poly.pdbx_strand_id
1 'polypeptide(L)'
;MPIDSDLRIERGIHFLAQAAAGQWSERIPLEDESSDRLLELEYGVNMLLDELAQTRASSELRQHEIEQKAAQLAAHQQEMLRLLSTPVIRVWPGVLALPIIGEVGPERAAIMTESVLAQVVSERATHIILDLTGMLAVGSDTARSLLRLAQAVRLLGARCLLTGIGAQLASALVGLTFELSDVTALPTLADAIAYVLQERGVHLVSHKQ
;
A
#
# COMPACT_ATOMS: atom_id res chain seq x y z
N MET A 1 9.30 -60.02 -33.77
CA MET A 1 8.37 -59.68 -34.83
C MET A 1 8.26 -58.15 -34.85
N PRO A 2 8.63 -57.45 -35.92
CA PRO A 2 8.46 -55.98 -35.94
C PRO A 2 6.98 -55.66 -35.71
N ILE A 3 6.70 -54.71 -34.82
CA ILE A 3 5.35 -54.22 -34.62
C ILE A 3 4.90 -53.54 -35.93
N ASP A 4 3.64 -53.79 -36.30
CA ASP A 4 3.02 -53.25 -37.50
C ASP A 4 3.15 -51.73 -37.51
N SER A 5 3.59 -51.17 -38.63
CA SER A 5 3.78 -49.71 -38.82
C SER A 5 2.52 -48.94 -38.51
N ASP A 6 1.33 -49.48 -38.81
CA ASP A 6 0.04 -48.85 -38.51
C ASP A 6 -0.20 -48.73 -37.00
N LEU A 7 0.15 -49.72 -36.20
CA LEU A 7 0.05 -49.69 -34.76
C LEU A 7 1.01 -48.67 -34.12
N ARG A 8 2.18 -48.48 -34.68
CA ARG A 8 3.16 -47.46 -34.23
C ARG A 8 2.65 -46.04 -34.56
N ILE A 9 2.03 -45.85 -35.69
CA ILE A 9 1.41 -44.55 -36.07
C ILE A 9 0.26 -44.23 -35.11
N GLU A 10 -0.66 -45.16 -34.85
CA GLU A 10 -1.78 -44.98 -33.94
C GLU A 10 -1.29 -44.62 -32.52
N ARG A 11 -0.25 -45.28 -32.07
CA ARG A 11 0.41 -45.00 -30.79
C ARG A 11 0.99 -43.59 -30.74
N GLY A 12 1.70 -43.17 -31.78
CA GLY A 12 2.23 -41.82 -31.92
C GLY A 12 1.16 -40.75 -31.88
N ILE A 13 0.04 -40.96 -32.57
CA ILE A 13 -1.12 -40.06 -32.56
C ILE A 13 -1.70 -39.98 -31.15
N HIS A 14 -1.79 -41.09 -30.44
CA HIS A 14 -2.30 -41.12 -29.07
C HIS A 14 -1.45 -40.25 -28.12
N PHE A 15 -0.12 -40.39 -28.16
CA PHE A 15 0.80 -39.56 -27.34
C PHE A 15 0.72 -38.07 -27.70
N LEU A 16 0.59 -37.73 -28.97
CA LEU A 16 0.40 -36.34 -29.40
C LEU A 16 -0.93 -35.77 -28.89
N ALA A 17 -1.99 -36.58 -28.90
CA ALA A 17 -3.30 -36.17 -28.38
C ALA A 17 -3.25 -35.93 -26.85
N GLN A 18 -2.54 -36.80 -26.11
CA GLN A 18 -2.31 -36.61 -24.66
C GLN A 18 -1.49 -35.33 -24.38
N ALA A 19 -0.44 -35.08 -25.15
CA ALA A 19 0.33 -33.85 -25.04
C ALA A 19 -0.52 -32.62 -25.32
N ALA A 20 -1.37 -32.66 -26.35
CA ALA A 20 -2.33 -31.58 -26.64
C ALA A 20 -3.36 -31.37 -25.51
N ALA A 21 -3.71 -32.42 -24.78
CA ALA A 21 -4.55 -32.36 -23.59
C ALA A 21 -3.82 -31.89 -22.31
N GLY A 22 -2.53 -31.60 -22.39
CA GLY A 22 -1.73 -31.10 -21.29
C GLY A 22 -0.90 -32.14 -20.54
N GLN A 23 -0.85 -33.37 -21.01
CA GLN A 23 -0.06 -34.47 -20.42
C GLN A 23 1.33 -34.53 -21.11
N TRP A 24 2.26 -33.67 -20.69
CA TRP A 24 3.56 -33.48 -21.32
C TRP A 24 4.65 -34.44 -20.86
N SER A 25 4.39 -35.29 -19.88
CA SER A 25 5.36 -36.18 -19.28
C SER A 25 5.57 -37.50 -20.03
N GLU A 26 4.61 -37.85 -20.86
CA GLU A 26 4.65 -39.12 -21.59
C GLU A 26 5.44 -38.99 -22.90
N ARG A 27 6.06 -40.08 -23.33
CA ARG A 27 6.89 -40.14 -24.56
C ARG A 27 6.49 -41.38 -25.37
N ILE A 28 6.65 -41.27 -26.68
CA ILE A 28 6.47 -42.41 -27.57
C ILE A 28 7.57 -43.43 -27.25
N PRO A 29 7.21 -44.70 -26.88
CA PRO A 29 8.21 -45.73 -26.66
C PRO A 29 8.94 -46.04 -27.96
N LEU A 30 10.26 -45.92 -27.93
CA LEU A 30 11.11 -46.21 -29.08
C LEU A 30 11.50 -47.70 -29.09
N GLU A 31 11.44 -48.33 -30.29
CA GLU A 31 11.83 -49.72 -30.45
C GLU A 31 13.24 -49.80 -31.10
N ASP A 32 14.16 -50.35 -30.34
CA ASP A 32 15.60 -50.34 -30.63
C ASP A 32 15.98 -51.21 -31.87
N GLU A 33 15.07 -52.10 -32.33
CA GLU A 33 15.38 -53.07 -33.42
C GLU A 33 14.94 -52.56 -34.80
N SER A 34 14.27 -51.42 -34.90
CA SER A 34 13.79 -50.88 -36.16
C SER A 34 14.66 -49.69 -36.63
N SER A 35 15.40 -49.85 -37.70
CA SER A 35 16.14 -48.73 -38.33
C SER A 35 15.36 -48.25 -39.55
N ASP A 36 14.16 -47.71 -39.31
CA ASP A 36 13.25 -47.20 -40.34
C ASP A 36 12.96 -45.68 -40.19
N ARG A 37 12.38 -45.07 -41.21
CA ARG A 37 12.01 -43.66 -41.18
C ARG A 37 11.01 -43.31 -40.08
N LEU A 38 10.23 -44.27 -39.59
CA LEU A 38 9.24 -44.07 -38.56
C LEU A 38 9.94 -43.89 -37.17
N LEU A 39 11.03 -44.59 -36.91
CA LEU A 39 11.86 -44.40 -35.75
C LEU A 39 12.45 -42.99 -35.70
N GLU A 40 12.95 -42.46 -36.81
CA GLU A 40 13.45 -41.09 -36.93
C GLU A 40 12.35 -40.06 -36.58
N LEU A 41 11.11 -40.31 -37.04
CA LEU A 41 9.99 -39.45 -36.75
C LEU A 41 9.60 -39.50 -35.27
N GLU A 42 9.52 -40.69 -34.64
CA GLU A 42 9.25 -40.89 -33.24
C GLU A 42 10.27 -40.19 -32.36
N TYR A 43 11.55 -40.27 -32.72
CA TYR A 43 12.64 -39.53 -32.07
C TYR A 43 12.43 -38.01 -32.16
N GLY A 44 12.13 -37.51 -33.35
CA GLY A 44 11.88 -36.10 -33.60
C GLY A 44 10.69 -35.57 -32.80
N VAL A 45 9.59 -36.35 -32.74
CA VAL A 45 8.42 -36.00 -31.93
C VAL A 45 8.76 -35.95 -30.44
N ASN A 46 9.48 -36.94 -29.92
CA ASN A 46 9.89 -36.95 -28.51
C ASN A 46 10.79 -35.75 -28.19
N MET A 47 11.71 -35.39 -29.05
CA MET A 47 12.56 -34.22 -28.89
C MET A 47 11.75 -32.90 -28.84
N LEU A 48 10.73 -32.76 -29.71
CA LEU A 48 9.83 -31.60 -29.68
C LEU A 48 8.99 -31.56 -28.39
N LEU A 49 8.51 -32.72 -27.91
CA LEU A 49 7.77 -32.82 -26.66
C LEU A 49 8.64 -32.42 -25.46
N ASP A 50 9.94 -32.81 -25.46
CA ASP A 50 10.90 -32.40 -24.43
C ASP A 50 11.09 -30.87 -24.43
N GLU A 51 11.29 -30.28 -25.58
CA GLU A 51 11.49 -28.84 -25.73
C GLU A 51 10.24 -28.06 -25.32
N LEU A 52 9.06 -28.52 -25.73
CA LEU A 52 7.78 -27.92 -25.33
C LEU A 52 7.55 -28.02 -23.80
N ALA A 53 7.80 -29.17 -23.21
CA ALA A 53 7.68 -29.37 -21.77
C ALA A 53 8.62 -28.45 -20.99
N GLN A 54 9.87 -28.33 -21.42
CA GLN A 54 10.87 -27.46 -20.82
C GLN A 54 10.50 -25.96 -20.97
N THR A 55 10.05 -25.57 -22.17
CA THR A 55 9.61 -24.20 -22.44
C THR A 55 8.42 -23.82 -21.57
N ARG A 56 7.46 -24.73 -21.42
CA ARG A 56 6.27 -24.50 -20.60
C ARG A 56 6.64 -24.39 -19.11
N ALA A 57 7.43 -25.30 -18.59
CA ALA A 57 7.90 -25.24 -17.20
C ALA A 57 8.65 -23.94 -16.90
N SER A 58 9.51 -23.51 -17.82
CA SER A 58 10.25 -22.24 -17.67
C SER A 58 9.33 -21.01 -17.79
N SER A 59 8.24 -21.11 -18.57
CA SER A 59 7.23 -20.05 -18.66
C SER A 59 6.39 -19.92 -17.40
N GLU A 60 5.98 -21.04 -16.82
CA GLU A 60 5.22 -21.09 -15.56
C GLU A 60 6.04 -20.53 -14.39
N LEU A 61 7.32 -20.90 -14.30
CA LEU A 61 8.24 -20.33 -13.31
C LEU A 61 8.41 -18.82 -13.46
N ARG A 62 8.60 -18.34 -14.70
CA ARG A 62 8.70 -16.90 -14.97
C ARG A 62 7.42 -16.16 -14.64
N GLN A 63 6.26 -16.74 -14.96
CA GLN A 63 4.96 -16.14 -14.65
C GLN A 63 4.80 -15.97 -13.13
N HIS A 64 5.13 -17.02 -12.37
CA HIS A 64 5.06 -16.97 -10.90
C HIS A 64 6.03 -15.93 -10.31
N GLU A 65 7.24 -15.81 -10.85
CA GLU A 65 8.21 -14.80 -10.44
C GLU A 65 7.72 -13.36 -10.72
N ILE A 66 7.08 -13.15 -11.88
CA ILE A 66 6.48 -11.85 -12.24
C ILE A 66 5.35 -11.49 -11.27
N GLU A 67 4.48 -12.45 -10.96
CA GLU A 67 3.37 -12.24 -10.02
C GLU A 67 3.87 -11.91 -8.61
N GLN A 68 4.90 -12.60 -8.14
CA GLN A 68 5.52 -12.29 -6.85
C GLN A 68 6.15 -10.89 -6.82
N LYS A 69 6.89 -10.52 -7.86
CA LYS A 69 7.50 -9.18 -7.97
C LYS A 69 6.43 -8.08 -8.07
N ALA A 70 5.35 -8.32 -8.82
CA ALA A 70 4.24 -7.38 -8.92
C ALA A 70 3.54 -7.17 -7.57
N ALA A 71 3.30 -8.24 -6.80
CA ALA A 71 2.72 -8.14 -5.48
C ALA A 71 3.63 -7.39 -4.48
N GLN A 72 4.94 -7.66 -4.51
CA GLN A 72 5.92 -6.96 -3.68
C GLN A 72 5.99 -5.47 -4.02
N LEU A 73 5.98 -5.13 -5.33
CA LEU A 73 6.00 -3.74 -5.78
C LEU A 73 4.75 -2.99 -5.36
N ALA A 74 3.57 -3.61 -5.50
CA ALA A 74 2.30 -3.04 -5.08
C ALA A 74 2.28 -2.77 -3.55
N ALA A 75 2.75 -3.73 -2.75
CA ALA A 75 2.85 -3.56 -1.29
C ALA A 75 3.82 -2.43 -0.92
N HIS A 76 4.97 -2.34 -1.60
CA HIS A 76 5.94 -1.28 -1.37
C HIS A 76 5.42 0.11 -1.76
N GLN A 77 4.70 0.21 -2.89
CA GLN A 77 4.04 1.46 -3.30
C GLN A 77 2.97 1.89 -2.30
N GLN A 78 2.18 0.94 -1.79
CA GLN A 78 1.15 1.22 -0.79
C GLN A 78 1.76 1.71 0.53
N GLU A 79 2.87 1.12 0.97
CA GLU A 79 3.60 1.57 2.15
C GLU A 79 4.23 2.96 1.94
N MET A 80 4.82 3.25 0.77
CA MET A 80 5.31 4.59 0.46
C MET A 80 4.20 5.64 0.47
N LEU A 81 3.03 5.33 -0.11
CA LEU A 81 1.87 6.22 -0.06
C LEU A 81 1.40 6.42 1.40
N ARG A 82 1.43 5.39 2.22
CA ARG A 82 1.12 5.48 3.64
C ARG A 82 2.09 6.40 4.40
N LEU A 83 3.39 6.26 4.16
CA LEU A 83 4.42 7.08 4.79
C LEU A 83 4.36 8.55 4.34
N LEU A 84 4.02 8.80 3.06
CA LEU A 84 3.94 10.16 2.50
C LEU A 84 2.60 10.85 2.81
N SER A 85 1.55 10.10 3.18
CA SER A 85 0.20 10.66 3.30
C SER A 85 -0.06 11.46 4.58
N THR A 86 0.78 11.31 5.63
CA THR A 86 0.59 11.98 6.92
C THR A 86 1.91 12.19 7.68
N PRO A 87 2.81 13.06 7.21
CA PRO A 87 4.05 13.31 7.93
C PRO A 87 3.77 14.08 9.22
N VAL A 88 3.79 13.40 10.36
CA VAL A 88 3.85 14.08 11.65
C VAL A 88 5.26 14.60 11.85
N ILE A 89 5.41 15.91 11.99
CA ILE A 89 6.69 16.61 12.05
C ILE A 89 6.92 17.08 13.48
N ARG A 90 8.11 16.85 14.02
CA ARG A 90 8.50 17.47 15.29
C ARG A 90 8.96 18.90 15.04
N VAL A 91 8.16 19.87 15.46
CA VAL A 91 8.47 21.30 15.29
C VAL A 91 9.22 21.91 16.48
N TRP A 92 9.08 21.29 17.67
CA TRP A 92 9.80 21.66 18.89
C TRP A 92 9.89 20.45 19.82
N PRO A 93 10.80 20.41 20.80
CA PRO A 93 10.81 19.35 21.81
C PRO A 93 9.44 19.19 22.48
N GLY A 94 8.80 18.01 22.29
CA GLY A 94 7.47 17.70 22.79
C GLY A 94 6.32 18.42 22.09
N VAL A 95 6.56 19.00 20.87
CA VAL A 95 5.52 19.61 20.04
C VAL A 95 5.58 19.00 18.65
N LEU A 96 4.48 18.39 18.25
CA LEU A 96 4.30 17.79 16.92
C LEU A 96 3.40 18.68 16.07
N ALA A 97 3.59 18.65 14.76
CA ALA A 97 2.68 19.23 13.78
C ALA A 97 2.31 18.21 12.72
N LEU A 98 1.04 18.19 12.33
CA LEU A 98 0.51 17.39 11.24
C LEU A 98 -0.10 18.33 10.19
N PRO A 99 0.58 18.62 9.09
CA PRO A 99 -0.04 19.34 7.97
C PRO A 99 -1.00 18.43 7.22
N ILE A 100 -2.26 18.86 7.08
CA ILE A 100 -3.29 18.10 6.39
C ILE A 100 -3.56 18.77 5.04
N ILE A 101 -3.18 18.10 3.96
CA ILE A 101 -3.28 18.60 2.59
C ILE A 101 -4.27 17.75 1.80
N GLY A 102 -5.15 18.41 1.03
CA GLY A 102 -6.14 17.77 0.16
C GLY A 102 -7.36 17.25 0.93
N GLU A 103 -7.98 16.19 0.42
CA GLU A 103 -9.17 15.59 1.01
C GLU A 103 -8.81 14.52 2.06
N VAL A 104 -9.64 14.44 3.10
CA VAL A 104 -9.48 13.42 4.16
C VAL A 104 -10.72 12.53 4.17
N GLY A 105 -10.62 11.40 3.47
CA GLY A 105 -11.61 10.34 3.55
C GLY A 105 -11.48 9.49 4.82
N PRO A 106 -12.43 8.57 5.07
CA PRO A 106 -12.45 7.75 6.29
C PRO A 106 -11.18 6.91 6.51
N GLU A 107 -10.66 6.31 5.44
CA GLU A 107 -9.45 5.48 5.49
C GLU A 107 -8.22 6.30 5.87
N ARG A 108 -8.04 7.46 5.21
CA ARG A 108 -6.94 8.38 5.50
C ARG A 108 -7.03 8.92 6.93
N ALA A 109 -8.25 9.26 7.40
CA ALA A 109 -8.48 9.68 8.77
C ALA A 109 -8.09 8.63 9.80
N ALA A 110 -8.35 7.34 9.54
CA ALA A 110 -7.95 6.25 10.41
C ALA A 110 -6.41 6.11 10.47
N ILE A 111 -5.73 6.13 9.32
CA ILE A 111 -4.26 6.08 9.23
C ILE A 111 -3.63 7.27 9.96
N MET A 112 -4.16 8.48 9.75
CA MET A 112 -3.72 9.69 10.44
C MET A 112 -3.85 9.56 11.96
N THR A 113 -4.98 9.06 12.43
CA THR A 113 -5.23 8.88 13.86
C THR A 113 -4.22 7.92 14.47
N GLU A 114 -4.01 6.75 13.86
CA GLU A 114 -3.04 5.76 14.33
C GLU A 114 -1.62 6.34 14.37
N SER A 115 -1.19 7.00 13.29
CA SER A 115 0.14 7.61 13.19
C SER A 115 0.36 8.69 14.25
N VAL A 116 -0.61 9.59 14.44
CA VAL A 116 -0.54 10.66 15.43
C VAL A 116 -0.44 10.10 16.85
N LEU A 117 -1.32 9.15 17.20
CA LEU A 117 -1.33 8.58 18.57
C LEU A 117 -0.02 7.84 18.86
N ALA A 118 0.50 7.08 17.89
CA ALA A 118 1.78 6.40 18.03
C ALA A 118 2.93 7.39 18.26
N GLN A 119 2.95 8.51 17.52
CA GLN A 119 4.00 9.51 17.67
C GLN A 119 3.85 10.36 18.92
N VAL A 120 2.63 10.68 19.35
CA VAL A 120 2.39 11.36 20.63
C VAL A 120 2.97 10.56 21.80
N VAL A 121 2.78 9.24 21.78
CA VAL A 121 3.33 8.34 22.81
C VAL A 121 4.85 8.21 22.70
N SER A 122 5.39 7.93 21.54
CA SER A 122 6.83 7.68 21.34
C SER A 122 7.68 8.92 21.63
N GLU A 123 7.22 10.10 21.18
CA GLU A 123 7.91 11.38 21.39
C GLU A 123 7.56 12.05 22.72
N ARG A 124 6.67 11.45 23.53
CA ARG A 124 6.12 12.04 24.76
C ARG A 124 5.65 13.48 24.52
N ALA A 125 4.93 13.67 23.42
CA ALA A 125 4.48 14.98 23.00
C ALA A 125 3.44 15.53 23.98
N THR A 126 3.56 16.80 24.33
CA THR A 126 2.59 17.52 25.16
C THR A 126 1.60 18.31 24.32
N HIS A 127 1.97 18.59 23.08
CA HIS A 127 1.13 19.32 22.12
C HIS A 127 1.24 18.70 20.73
N ILE A 128 0.11 18.70 20.03
CA ILE A 128 0.05 18.45 18.59
C ILE A 128 -0.72 19.58 17.91
N ILE A 129 -0.21 20.05 16.80
CA ILE A 129 -0.81 21.07 15.95
C ILE A 129 -1.32 20.38 14.68
N LEU A 130 -2.62 20.40 14.44
CA LEU A 130 -3.23 19.95 13.19
C LEU A 130 -3.38 21.18 12.29
N ASP A 131 -2.56 21.26 11.24
CA ASP A 131 -2.61 22.37 10.30
C ASP A 131 -3.52 22.02 9.12
N LEU A 132 -4.65 22.69 9.06
CA LEU A 132 -5.74 22.46 8.12
C LEU A 132 -5.70 23.41 6.92
N THR A 133 -4.67 24.25 6.82
CA THR A 133 -4.53 25.29 5.77
C THR A 133 -4.60 24.68 4.36
N GLY A 134 -4.10 23.47 4.18
CA GLY A 134 -4.05 22.76 2.89
C GLY A 134 -5.30 21.92 2.56
N MET A 135 -6.35 21.95 3.38
CA MET A 135 -7.55 21.16 3.13
C MET A 135 -8.40 21.75 2.01
N LEU A 136 -8.79 20.94 1.04
CA LEU A 136 -9.54 21.37 -0.15
C LEU A 136 -11.06 21.22 0.01
N ALA A 137 -11.52 20.16 0.68
CA ALA A 137 -12.95 19.90 0.89
C ALA A 137 -13.17 19.32 2.29
N VAL A 138 -14.24 19.80 2.94
CA VAL A 138 -14.58 19.36 4.31
C VAL A 138 -16.05 18.96 4.36
N GLY A 139 -16.27 17.65 4.46
CA GLY A 139 -17.58 17.10 4.81
C GLY A 139 -17.76 16.99 6.33
N SER A 140 -19.00 16.74 6.77
CA SER A 140 -19.33 16.50 8.17
C SER A 140 -18.55 15.32 8.78
N ASP A 141 -18.28 14.30 7.98
CA ASP A 141 -17.53 13.10 8.43
C ASP A 141 -16.05 13.40 8.65
N THR A 142 -15.45 14.25 7.83
CA THR A 142 -14.08 14.73 8.02
C THR A 142 -13.97 15.54 9.31
N ALA A 143 -14.90 16.51 9.53
CA ALA A 143 -14.94 17.30 10.75
C ALA A 143 -15.07 16.40 12.00
N ARG A 144 -15.93 15.39 11.94
CA ARG A 144 -16.12 14.41 13.02
C ARG A 144 -14.86 13.60 13.30
N SER A 145 -14.15 13.19 12.24
CA SER A 145 -12.89 12.43 12.37
C SER A 145 -11.78 13.25 13.00
N LEU A 146 -11.66 14.54 12.64
CA LEU A 146 -10.70 15.47 13.25
C LEU A 146 -10.98 15.69 14.74
N LEU A 147 -12.26 15.84 15.11
CA LEU A 147 -12.64 15.96 16.53
C LEU A 147 -12.35 14.71 17.32
N ARG A 148 -12.62 13.52 16.77
CA ARG A 148 -12.26 12.25 17.41
C ARG A 148 -10.75 12.12 17.61
N LEU A 149 -9.95 12.53 16.61
CA LEU A 149 -8.50 12.56 16.73
C LEU A 149 -8.06 13.48 17.87
N ALA A 150 -8.60 14.72 17.92
CA ALA A 150 -8.28 15.67 18.99
C ALA A 150 -8.61 15.12 20.38
N GLN A 151 -9.75 14.44 20.54
CA GLN A 151 -10.13 13.77 21.79
C GLN A 151 -9.17 12.63 22.16
N ALA A 152 -8.82 11.77 21.19
CA ALA A 152 -7.91 10.66 21.44
C ALA A 152 -6.52 11.16 21.89
N VAL A 153 -6.03 12.24 21.27
CA VAL A 153 -4.78 12.91 21.68
C VAL A 153 -4.87 13.42 23.13
N ARG A 154 -6.01 14.01 23.48
CA ARG A 154 -6.24 14.50 24.85
C ARG A 154 -6.27 13.38 25.88
N LEU A 155 -6.85 12.23 25.55
CA LEU A 155 -6.82 11.06 26.43
C LEU A 155 -5.40 10.56 26.71
N LEU A 156 -4.45 10.80 25.80
CA LEU A 156 -3.02 10.55 26.00
C LEU A 156 -2.30 11.65 26.81
N GLY A 157 -3.02 12.68 27.24
CA GLY A 157 -2.46 13.79 28.01
C GLY A 157 -1.81 14.91 27.20
N ALA A 158 -1.92 14.86 25.86
CA ALA A 158 -1.43 15.93 24.98
C ALA A 158 -2.57 16.89 24.60
N ARG A 159 -2.23 18.16 24.35
CA ARG A 159 -3.17 19.18 23.86
C ARG A 159 -3.19 19.18 22.35
N CYS A 160 -4.38 19.30 21.78
CA CYS A 160 -4.58 19.44 20.34
C CYS A 160 -4.90 20.90 19.98
N LEU A 161 -4.11 21.47 19.06
CA LEU A 161 -4.31 22.79 18.50
C LEU A 161 -4.71 22.64 17.04
N LEU A 162 -5.70 23.42 16.58
CA LEU A 162 -6.11 23.46 15.19
C LEU A 162 -5.69 24.78 14.57
N THR A 163 -5.12 24.74 13.36
CA THR A 163 -4.76 25.95 12.61
C THR A 163 -5.32 25.93 11.19
N GLY A 164 -5.48 27.09 10.58
CA GLY A 164 -5.95 27.18 9.19
C GLY A 164 -7.39 26.72 8.97
N ILE A 165 -8.28 26.91 9.95
CA ILE A 165 -9.68 26.53 9.83
C ILE A 165 -10.38 27.43 8.81
N GLY A 166 -10.74 26.87 7.64
CA GLY A 166 -11.53 27.55 6.62
C GLY A 166 -13.02 27.62 6.97
N ALA A 167 -13.77 28.48 6.27
CA ALA A 167 -15.20 28.72 6.54
C ALA A 167 -16.06 27.45 6.43
N GLN A 168 -15.77 26.57 5.48
CA GLN A 168 -16.50 25.30 5.32
C GLN A 168 -16.31 24.37 6.52
N LEU A 169 -15.08 24.22 6.99
CA LEU A 169 -14.79 23.41 8.17
C LEU A 169 -15.40 24.03 9.42
N ALA A 170 -15.31 25.35 9.59
CA ALA A 170 -15.94 26.05 10.70
C ALA A 170 -17.45 25.79 10.74
N SER A 171 -18.12 25.88 9.59
CA SER A 171 -19.56 25.60 9.49
C SER A 171 -19.88 24.14 9.81
N ALA A 172 -19.06 23.20 9.34
CA ALA A 172 -19.23 21.78 9.63
C ALA A 172 -19.02 21.46 11.11
N LEU A 173 -18.04 22.08 11.76
CA LEU A 173 -17.76 21.92 13.20
C LEU A 173 -18.89 22.47 14.07
N VAL A 174 -19.46 23.63 13.75
CA VAL A 174 -20.58 24.24 14.48
C VAL A 174 -21.84 23.37 14.37
N GLY A 175 -22.06 22.71 13.24
CA GLY A 175 -23.21 21.80 13.04
C GLY A 175 -23.10 20.47 13.81
N LEU A 176 -21.94 20.15 14.37
CA LEU A 176 -21.77 18.99 15.22
C LEU A 176 -22.05 19.42 16.67
N THR A 177 -22.96 18.73 17.34
CA THR A 177 -23.28 18.89 18.79
C THR A 177 -22.07 18.49 19.65
N PHE A 178 -20.99 19.22 19.52
CA PHE A 178 -19.72 18.87 20.17
C PHE A 178 -19.24 20.04 21.03
N GLU A 179 -18.83 19.78 22.26
CA GLU A 179 -18.19 20.80 23.09
C GLU A 179 -16.80 21.12 22.51
N LEU A 180 -16.72 22.20 21.73
CA LEU A 180 -15.45 22.77 21.21
C LEU A 180 -14.54 23.31 22.32
N SER A 181 -14.98 23.23 23.58
CA SER A 181 -14.24 23.69 24.77
C SER A 181 -12.87 23.03 24.92
N ASP A 182 -12.65 21.92 24.25
CA ASP A 182 -11.48 21.07 24.41
C ASP A 182 -10.41 21.27 23.31
N VAL A 183 -10.67 22.10 22.31
CA VAL A 183 -9.77 22.32 21.18
C VAL A 183 -9.48 23.82 21.04
N THR A 184 -8.19 24.16 21.10
CA THR A 184 -7.76 25.55 20.85
C THR A 184 -7.56 25.76 19.35
N ALA A 185 -8.30 26.73 18.78
CA ALA A 185 -8.15 27.11 17.39
C ALA A 185 -7.31 28.39 17.27
N LEU A 186 -6.36 28.41 16.35
CA LEU A 186 -5.45 29.52 16.08
C LEU A 186 -5.39 29.80 14.58
N PRO A 187 -5.13 31.05 14.16
CA PRO A 187 -5.18 31.38 12.74
C PRO A 187 -4.17 30.62 11.89
N THR A 188 -2.90 30.57 12.34
CA THR A 188 -1.79 29.98 11.57
C THR A 188 -0.98 29.02 12.40
N LEU A 189 -0.18 28.18 11.71
CA LEU A 189 0.79 27.30 12.33
C LEU A 189 1.82 28.09 13.18
N ALA A 190 2.23 29.26 12.70
CA ALA A 190 3.15 30.13 13.42
C ALA A 190 2.58 30.62 14.76
N ASP A 191 1.27 31.01 14.75
CA ASP A 191 0.56 31.41 15.96
C ASP A 191 0.46 30.25 16.96
N ALA A 192 0.22 29.03 16.47
CA ALA A 192 0.16 27.86 17.32
C ALA A 192 1.52 27.53 17.97
N ILE A 193 2.60 27.63 17.21
CA ILE A 193 3.94 27.46 17.76
C ILE A 193 4.23 28.56 18.80
N ALA A 194 3.94 29.81 18.49
CA ALA A 194 4.14 30.93 19.42
C ALA A 194 3.33 30.74 20.72
N TYR A 195 2.06 30.32 20.60
CA TYR A 195 1.19 29.99 21.72
C TYR A 195 1.81 28.93 22.65
N VAL A 196 2.28 27.81 22.09
CA VAL A 196 2.90 26.72 22.85
C VAL A 196 4.20 27.17 23.52
N LEU A 197 5.01 27.96 22.82
CA LEU A 197 6.26 28.48 23.39
C LEU A 197 6.00 29.43 24.52
N GLN A 198 5.02 30.32 24.41
CA GLN A 198 4.61 31.23 25.45
C GLN A 198 4.10 30.48 26.70
N GLU A 199 3.30 29.44 26.52
CA GLU A 199 2.81 28.60 27.60
C GLU A 199 3.93 27.89 28.37
N ARG A 200 5.05 27.60 27.67
CA ARG A 200 6.27 27.02 28.25
C ARG A 200 7.26 28.05 28.82
N GLY A 201 6.90 29.33 28.80
CA GLY A 201 7.77 30.42 29.29
C GLY A 201 8.94 30.74 28.36
N VAL A 202 8.88 30.29 27.09
CA VAL A 202 9.89 30.62 26.08
C VAL A 202 9.44 31.86 25.32
N HIS A 203 10.15 32.96 25.47
CA HIS A 203 9.89 34.20 24.76
C HIS A 203 10.65 34.25 23.44
N LEU A 204 9.94 34.33 22.32
CA LEU A 204 10.53 34.58 21.01
C LEU A 204 11.02 36.04 20.96
N VAL A 205 12.32 36.24 20.86
CA VAL A 205 12.89 37.58 20.62
C VAL A 205 12.72 37.89 19.15
N SER A 206 11.80 38.79 18.82
CA SER A 206 11.63 39.28 17.44
C SER A 206 12.81 40.17 17.11
N HIS A 207 13.73 39.67 16.28
CA HIS A 207 14.73 40.55 15.59
C HIS A 207 13.98 41.21 14.42
N LYS A 208 13.51 42.46 14.64
CA LYS A 208 13.12 43.33 13.53
C LYS A 208 14.40 43.67 12.74
N GLN A 209 14.49 43.19 11.49
CA GLN A 209 15.33 43.77 10.47
C GLN A 209 14.69 45.03 9.92
#